data_aeab2435900f4af1110366ddd51526e6
#
_entry.id   aeab2435900f4af1110366ddd51526e6
#
_cell.length_a   1.000
_cell.length_b   1.000
_cell.length_c   1.000
_cell.angle_alpha   90.00
_cell.angle_beta   90.00
_cell.angle_gamma   90.00
#
_symmetry.space_group_name_H-M   'P 1'
#
loop_
_entity.id
_entity.type
_entity.pdbx_description
1 polymer ?
#
loop_
_entity_poly.entity_id
_entity_poly.type
_entity_poly.pdbx_seq_one_letter_code
_entity_poly.pdbx_strand_id
1 'polypeptide(L)'
;MCIRDREYTNPATLGGMPNELDKWMAAAFQAVTCRTAGFNTIDLTDMRASSLFFMVLLMGIGASPTSTGGGMKTTTVLVLLVSTWGLLHGRRDTVLFDRRIASETVDKAYNVFTVCLLWMLGAYFLLLICDGGLHRADYVLFEVVSAFATVGLGVGITPDWNDWGKLILVLTMYAGRIGVLTFVLSFLHSKDDKIRYPSENIMIG
;
A
#
# COMPACT_ATOMS: atom_id res chain seq x y z
N MET A 1 -13.16 -11.16 8.42
CA MET A 1 -13.11 -12.62 8.33
C MET A 1 -11.68 -13.15 8.24
N CYS A 2 -10.88 -12.85 7.22
CA CYS A 2 -9.54 -13.46 7.07
C CYS A 2 -8.61 -13.34 8.29
N ILE A 3 -8.55 -12.19 8.96
CA ILE A 3 -7.72 -12.01 10.16
C ILE A 3 -8.26 -12.89 11.29
N ARG A 4 -9.59 -12.86 11.54
CA ARG A 4 -10.22 -13.67 12.56
C ARG A 4 -9.94 -15.16 12.35
N ASP A 5 -10.21 -15.69 11.18
CA ASP A 5 -10.13 -17.12 10.92
C ASP A 5 -8.70 -17.65 11.05
N ARG A 6 -7.70 -16.82 10.76
CA ARG A 6 -6.28 -17.16 10.87
C ARG A 6 -5.75 -17.03 12.30
N GLU A 7 -6.18 -16.01 13.04
CA GLU A 7 -5.72 -15.74 14.40
C GLU A 7 -6.61 -16.37 15.47
N TYR A 8 -7.75 -16.99 15.09
CA TYR A 8 -8.70 -17.59 16.03
C TYR A 8 -8.08 -18.64 16.97
N THR A 9 -7.16 -19.44 16.44
CA THR A 9 -6.46 -20.49 17.17
C THR A 9 -5.12 -20.04 17.78
N ASN A 10 -4.72 -18.79 17.55
CA ASN A 10 -3.47 -18.26 18.07
C ASN A 10 -3.68 -17.74 19.50
N PRO A 11 -3.12 -18.41 20.53
CA PRO A 11 -3.36 -18.05 21.94
C PRO A 11 -2.76 -16.70 22.32
N ALA A 12 -1.74 -16.22 21.60
CA ALA A 12 -1.10 -14.93 21.83
C ALA A 12 -1.91 -13.74 21.29
N THR A 13 -2.87 -14.01 20.39
CA THR A 13 -3.70 -12.97 19.78
C THR A 13 -5.19 -13.19 20.10
N LEU A 14 -6.02 -13.50 19.11
CA LEU A 14 -7.48 -13.67 19.29
C LEU A 14 -7.83 -14.92 20.12
N GLY A 15 -7.03 -15.98 20.04
CA GLY A 15 -7.29 -17.23 20.77
C GLY A 15 -7.26 -17.07 22.29
N GLY A 16 -6.50 -16.10 22.83
CA GLY A 16 -6.43 -15.80 24.26
C GLY A 16 -7.63 -15.03 24.81
N MET A 17 -8.53 -14.50 23.96
CA MET A 17 -9.70 -13.73 24.39
C MET A 17 -10.84 -14.67 24.84
N PRO A 18 -11.48 -14.42 26.01
CA PRO A 18 -12.49 -15.31 26.57
C PRO A 18 -13.83 -15.27 25.81
N ASN A 19 -14.20 -14.11 25.24
CA ASN A 19 -15.51 -13.89 24.62
C ASN A 19 -15.43 -13.92 23.10
N GLU A 20 -16.36 -14.59 22.45
CA GLU A 20 -16.46 -14.59 20.98
C GLU A 20 -16.76 -13.20 20.41
N LEU A 21 -17.53 -12.38 21.11
CA LEU A 21 -17.85 -11.02 20.70
C LEU A 21 -16.57 -10.15 20.66
N ASP A 22 -15.69 -10.29 21.67
CA ASP A 22 -14.44 -9.55 21.75
C ASP A 22 -13.49 -9.94 20.62
N LYS A 23 -13.43 -11.22 20.25
CA LYS A 23 -12.65 -11.69 19.09
C LYS A 23 -13.15 -11.07 17.79
N TRP A 24 -14.47 -10.97 17.62
CA TRP A 24 -15.06 -10.34 16.44
C TRP A 24 -14.77 -8.84 16.39
N MET A 25 -14.95 -8.14 17.49
CA MET A 25 -14.68 -6.71 17.60
C MET A 25 -13.21 -6.40 17.37
N ALA A 26 -12.29 -7.15 17.98
CA ALA A 26 -10.86 -6.98 17.81
C ALA A 26 -10.41 -7.23 16.36
N ALA A 27 -10.93 -8.29 15.71
CA ALA A 27 -10.63 -8.58 14.32
C ALA A 27 -11.19 -7.52 13.36
N ALA A 28 -12.39 -7.02 13.61
CA ALA A 28 -12.99 -5.93 12.84
C ALA A 28 -12.23 -4.62 13.04
N PHE A 29 -11.86 -4.30 14.28
CA PHE A 29 -11.04 -3.14 14.60
C PHE A 29 -9.69 -3.19 13.88
N GLN A 30 -9.02 -4.35 13.91
CA GLN A 30 -7.72 -4.52 13.26
C GLN A 30 -7.81 -4.40 11.73
N ALA A 31 -8.93 -4.77 11.11
CA ALA A 31 -9.16 -4.55 9.69
C ALA A 31 -9.40 -3.06 9.35
N VAL A 32 -10.13 -2.35 10.21
CA VAL A 32 -10.43 -0.92 10.01
C VAL A 32 -9.22 -0.05 10.30
N THR A 33 -8.42 -0.37 11.33
CA THR A 33 -7.24 0.41 11.72
C THR A 33 -6.18 0.48 10.61
N CYS A 34 -6.14 -0.51 9.69
CA CYS A 34 -5.31 -0.48 8.49
C CYS A 34 -5.64 0.68 7.53
N ARG A 35 -6.78 1.36 7.72
CA ARG A 35 -7.22 2.52 6.94
C ARG A 35 -6.82 3.84 7.62
N THR A 36 -5.53 4.02 7.88
CA THR A 36 -4.91 5.25 8.42
C THR A 36 -5.34 5.63 9.84
N ALA A 37 -5.80 4.67 10.67
CA ALA A 37 -6.10 4.92 12.07
C ALA A 37 -4.88 4.69 12.99
N GLY A 38 -4.11 3.62 12.76
CA GLY A 38 -2.82 3.39 13.41
C GLY A 38 -2.88 2.91 14.87
N PHE A 39 -4.04 2.50 15.37
CA PHE A 39 -4.19 1.98 16.73
C PHE A 39 -4.16 0.46 16.76
N ASN A 40 -3.49 -0.10 17.75
CA ASN A 40 -3.42 -1.55 17.98
C ASN A 40 -4.28 -1.96 19.17
N THR A 41 -5.01 -3.05 19.00
CA THR A 41 -5.67 -3.78 20.11
C THR A 41 -5.04 -5.15 20.34
N ILE A 42 -4.20 -5.61 19.41
CA ILE A 42 -3.53 -6.91 19.41
C ILE A 42 -2.06 -6.64 19.12
N ASP A 43 -1.16 -7.37 19.78
CA ASP A 43 0.26 -7.29 19.47
C ASP A 43 0.53 -7.84 18.06
N LEU A 44 1.14 -7.03 17.20
CA LEU A 44 1.42 -7.39 15.81
C LEU A 44 2.59 -8.35 15.68
N THR A 45 3.51 -8.39 16.68
CA THR A 45 4.67 -9.28 16.68
C THR A 45 4.26 -10.73 16.79
N ASP A 46 3.16 -11.01 17.50
CA ASP A 46 2.63 -12.35 17.74
C ASP A 46 1.70 -12.83 16.61
N MET A 47 1.40 -11.97 15.63
CA MET A 47 0.56 -12.34 14.50
C MET A 47 1.28 -13.25 13.50
N ARG A 48 0.51 -14.13 12.89
CA ARG A 48 1.03 -14.99 11.80
C ARG A 48 1.44 -14.15 10.59
N ALA A 49 2.52 -14.54 9.91
CA ALA A 49 3.01 -13.86 8.71
C ALA A 49 1.94 -13.69 7.63
N SER A 50 1.02 -14.65 7.50
CA SER A 50 -0.10 -14.58 6.55
C SER A 50 -1.13 -13.48 6.92
N SER A 51 -1.34 -13.22 8.20
CA SER A 51 -2.21 -12.14 8.69
C SER A 51 -1.55 -10.79 8.47
N LEU A 52 -0.24 -10.67 8.78
CA LEU A 52 0.55 -9.48 8.50
C LEU A 52 0.56 -9.13 7.01
N PHE A 53 0.76 -10.13 6.14
CA PHE A 53 0.71 -9.91 4.69
C PHE A 53 -0.66 -9.41 4.21
N PHE A 54 -1.75 -9.96 4.74
CA PHE A 54 -3.09 -9.48 4.43
C PHE A 54 -3.30 -8.03 4.90
N MET A 55 -2.77 -7.66 6.07
CA MET A 55 -2.80 -6.28 6.54
C MET A 55 -1.99 -5.35 5.62
N VAL A 56 -0.82 -5.79 5.15
CA VAL A 56 0.00 -5.05 4.16
C VAL A 56 -0.81 -4.74 2.90
N LEU A 57 -1.58 -5.71 2.38
CA LEU A 57 -2.46 -5.48 1.23
C LEU A 57 -3.57 -4.47 1.53
N LEU A 58 -4.18 -4.55 2.72
CA LEU A 58 -5.22 -3.60 3.14
C LEU A 58 -4.65 -2.18 3.33
N MET A 59 -3.44 -2.03 3.89
CA MET A 59 -2.75 -0.75 4.06
C MET A 59 -2.36 -0.15 2.71
N GLY A 60 -1.90 -0.97 1.76
CA GLY A 60 -1.54 -0.53 0.41
C GLY A 60 -2.71 0.11 -0.35
N ILE A 61 -3.94 -0.36 -0.09
CA ILE A 61 -5.17 0.29 -0.57
C ILE A 61 -5.52 1.41 0.41
N GLY A 62 -4.97 2.59 0.20
CA GLY A 62 -5.13 3.74 1.07
C GLY A 62 -6.56 4.29 1.15
N ALA A 63 -6.66 5.57 1.52
CA ALA A 63 -7.94 6.22 1.76
C ALA A 63 -8.68 6.65 0.48
N SER A 64 -9.94 7.03 0.63
CA SER A 64 -10.77 7.58 -0.44
C SER A 64 -10.18 8.89 -1.01
N PRO A 65 -10.48 9.26 -2.27
CA PRO A 65 -10.16 10.57 -2.80
C PRO A 65 -10.73 11.66 -1.88
N THR A 66 -10.04 12.78 -1.77
CA THR A 66 -10.38 13.89 -0.85
C THR A 66 -10.13 13.61 0.64
N SER A 67 -9.80 12.38 1.03
CA SER A 67 -9.36 12.07 2.38
C SER A 67 -7.91 12.49 2.60
N THR A 68 -7.59 12.82 3.87
CA THR A 68 -6.23 13.16 4.32
C THR A 68 -5.30 11.95 4.43
N GLY A 69 -5.78 10.72 4.24
CA GLY A 69 -4.97 9.50 4.29
C GLY A 69 -3.99 9.39 3.13
N GLY A 70 -2.80 8.85 3.41
CA GLY A 70 -1.76 8.55 2.42
C GLY A 70 -2.04 7.30 1.59
N GLY A 71 -1.00 6.85 0.88
CA GLY A 71 -1.06 5.65 0.06
C GLY A 71 -1.80 5.80 -1.27
N MET A 72 -2.01 4.68 -1.96
CA MET A 72 -2.78 4.66 -3.21
C MET A 72 -4.25 4.89 -2.95
N LYS A 73 -4.88 5.81 -3.68
CA LYS A 73 -6.31 6.08 -3.50
C LYS A 73 -7.17 4.90 -3.96
N THR A 74 -8.27 4.64 -3.26
CA THR A 74 -9.20 3.55 -3.60
C THR A 74 -9.73 3.63 -5.03
N THR A 75 -9.94 4.85 -5.55
CA THR A 75 -10.36 5.05 -6.95
C THR A 75 -9.29 4.62 -7.94
N THR A 76 -8.01 4.85 -7.67
CA THR A 76 -6.91 4.40 -8.52
C THR A 76 -6.92 2.88 -8.62
N VAL A 77 -7.02 2.19 -7.48
CA VAL A 77 -7.10 0.72 -7.44
C VAL A 77 -8.34 0.20 -8.17
N LEU A 78 -9.50 0.85 -7.96
CA LEU A 78 -10.74 0.46 -8.65
C LEU A 78 -10.62 0.60 -10.17
N VAL A 79 -10.09 1.73 -10.66
CA VAL A 79 -9.89 1.97 -12.10
C VAL A 79 -8.97 0.91 -12.70
N LEU A 80 -7.87 0.58 -12.02
CA LEU A 80 -6.94 -0.46 -12.46
C LEU A 80 -7.61 -1.84 -12.53
N LEU A 81 -8.36 -2.24 -11.50
CA LEU A 81 -9.05 -3.52 -11.48
C LEU A 81 -10.10 -3.62 -12.59
N VAL A 82 -10.92 -2.57 -12.79
CA VAL A 82 -11.96 -2.56 -13.83
C VAL A 82 -11.33 -2.53 -15.23
N SER A 83 -10.24 -1.77 -15.41
CA SER A 83 -9.53 -1.74 -16.70
C SER A 83 -8.92 -3.11 -17.02
N THR A 84 -8.21 -3.72 -16.07
CA THR A 84 -7.63 -5.05 -16.23
C THR A 84 -8.72 -6.11 -16.50
N TRP A 85 -9.81 -6.06 -15.74
CA TRP A 85 -10.96 -6.96 -15.97
C TRP A 85 -11.57 -6.78 -17.37
N GLY A 86 -11.73 -5.52 -17.82
CA GLY A 86 -12.22 -5.20 -19.17
C GLY A 86 -11.32 -5.78 -20.24
N LEU A 87 -10.01 -5.63 -20.12
CA LEU A 87 -9.02 -6.18 -21.04
C LEU A 87 -9.07 -7.71 -21.13
N LEU A 88 -9.20 -8.39 -19.98
CA LEU A 88 -9.33 -9.86 -19.94
C LEU A 88 -10.61 -10.36 -20.64
N HIS A 89 -11.66 -9.53 -20.73
CA HIS A 89 -12.90 -9.85 -21.44
C HIS A 89 -12.92 -9.29 -22.89
N GLY A 90 -11.78 -8.84 -23.43
CA GLY A 90 -11.65 -8.35 -24.78
C GLY A 90 -12.34 -6.99 -25.05
N ARG A 91 -12.69 -6.26 -24.01
CA ARG A 91 -13.29 -4.91 -24.13
C ARG A 91 -12.17 -3.89 -24.33
N ARG A 92 -12.32 -3.03 -25.33
CA ARG A 92 -11.38 -1.92 -25.60
C ARG A 92 -11.58 -0.73 -24.66
N ASP A 93 -12.77 -0.56 -24.15
CA ASP A 93 -13.15 0.56 -23.30
C ASP A 93 -13.34 0.12 -21.85
N THR A 94 -12.84 0.92 -20.92
CA THR A 94 -13.08 0.75 -19.47
C THR A 94 -14.43 1.37 -19.15
N VAL A 95 -15.43 0.53 -18.83
CA VAL A 95 -16.78 0.97 -18.49
C VAL A 95 -17.08 0.64 -17.05
N LEU A 96 -17.52 1.64 -16.29
CA LEU A 96 -17.96 1.50 -14.90
C LEU A 96 -19.34 2.17 -14.72
N PHE A 97 -20.34 1.44 -14.23
CA PHE A 97 -21.73 1.92 -14.06
C PHE A 97 -22.30 2.59 -15.32
N ASP A 98 -22.20 1.90 -16.48
CA ASP A 98 -22.65 2.37 -17.80
C ASP A 98 -22.00 3.68 -18.27
N ARG A 99 -20.88 4.08 -17.68
CA ARG A 99 -20.11 5.24 -18.09
C ARG A 99 -18.70 4.81 -18.50
N ARG A 100 -18.25 5.34 -19.64
CA ARG A 100 -16.87 5.16 -20.12
C ARG A 100 -15.92 6.05 -19.33
N ILE A 101 -14.84 5.45 -18.80
CA ILE A 101 -13.74 6.18 -18.21
C ILE A 101 -12.80 6.64 -19.34
N ALA A 102 -12.39 7.90 -19.33
CA ALA A 102 -11.45 8.44 -20.31
C ALA A 102 -10.10 7.68 -20.23
N SER A 103 -9.51 7.37 -21.39
CA SER A 103 -8.21 6.67 -21.47
C SER A 103 -7.11 7.40 -20.71
N GLU A 104 -7.08 8.72 -20.76
CA GLU A 104 -6.13 9.54 -19.99
C GLU A 104 -6.21 9.29 -18.47
N THR A 105 -7.42 9.03 -17.95
CA THR A 105 -7.60 8.72 -16.52
C THR A 105 -7.05 7.35 -16.18
N VAL A 106 -7.24 6.38 -17.08
CA VAL A 106 -6.69 5.03 -16.93
C VAL A 106 -5.16 5.07 -16.97
N ASP A 107 -4.58 5.79 -17.94
CA ASP A 107 -3.12 5.94 -18.07
C ASP A 107 -2.53 6.63 -16.83
N LYS A 108 -3.18 7.68 -16.32
CA LYS A 108 -2.79 8.32 -15.07
C LYS A 108 -2.82 7.35 -13.89
N ALA A 109 -3.83 6.48 -13.81
CA ALA A 109 -3.93 5.49 -12.75
C ALA A 109 -2.80 4.45 -12.81
N TYR A 110 -2.44 3.98 -14.01
CA TYR A 110 -1.28 3.09 -14.21
C TYR A 110 0.03 3.78 -13.83
N ASN A 111 0.24 5.02 -14.24
CA ASN A 111 1.44 5.78 -13.89
C ASN A 111 1.58 5.97 -12.38
N VAL A 112 0.51 6.38 -11.70
CA VAL A 112 0.49 6.53 -10.23
C VAL A 112 0.82 5.20 -9.57
N PHE A 113 0.20 4.11 -9.98
CA PHE A 113 0.44 2.78 -9.42
C PHE A 113 1.91 2.36 -9.58
N THR A 114 2.46 2.52 -10.80
CA THR A 114 3.84 2.15 -11.10
C THR A 114 4.83 2.94 -10.25
N VAL A 115 4.65 4.26 -10.14
CA VAL A 115 5.52 5.12 -9.34
C VAL A 115 5.42 4.77 -7.85
N CYS A 116 4.20 4.52 -7.33
CA CYS A 116 4.01 4.07 -5.95
C CYS A 116 4.70 2.73 -5.67
N LEU A 117 4.55 1.78 -6.59
CA LEU A 117 5.17 0.45 -6.46
C LEU A 117 6.70 0.55 -6.46
N LEU A 118 7.27 1.30 -7.42
CA LEU A 118 8.72 1.52 -7.49
C LEU A 118 9.26 2.21 -6.25
N TRP A 119 8.54 3.21 -5.72
CA TRP A 119 8.92 3.88 -4.48
C TRP A 119 8.94 2.91 -3.29
N MET A 120 7.87 2.14 -3.11
CA MET A 120 7.79 1.16 -2.02
C MET A 120 8.89 0.09 -2.13
N LEU A 121 9.13 -0.45 -3.32
CA LEU A 121 10.18 -1.43 -3.54
C LEU A 121 11.57 -0.83 -3.30
N GLY A 122 11.81 0.40 -3.74
CA GLY A 122 13.07 1.11 -3.50
C GLY A 122 13.31 1.36 -2.01
N ALA A 123 12.31 1.87 -1.29
CA ALA A 123 12.39 2.10 0.15
C ALA A 123 12.59 0.78 0.92
N TYR A 124 11.87 -0.28 0.54
CA TYR A 124 12.02 -1.60 1.13
C TYR A 124 13.44 -2.16 0.93
N PHE A 125 13.98 -2.08 -0.28
CA PHE A 125 15.32 -2.54 -0.58
C PHE A 125 16.39 -1.77 0.21
N LEU A 126 16.27 -0.44 0.28
CA LEU A 126 17.19 0.40 1.05
C LEU A 126 17.13 0.08 2.55
N LEU A 127 15.93 -0.16 3.09
CA LEU A 127 15.77 -0.52 4.49
C LEU A 127 16.33 -1.91 4.80
N LEU A 128 16.20 -2.88 3.91
CA LEU A 128 16.84 -4.19 4.08
C LEU A 128 18.37 -4.09 4.14
N ILE A 129 18.98 -3.17 3.36
CA ILE A 129 20.41 -2.90 3.43
C ILE A 129 20.77 -2.26 4.77
N CYS A 130 19.98 -1.28 5.23
CA CYS A 130 20.22 -0.62 6.52
C CYS A 130 20.01 -1.54 7.72
N ASP A 131 19.09 -2.50 7.60
CA ASP A 131 18.77 -3.48 8.64
C ASP A 131 19.86 -4.54 8.81
N GLY A 132 20.61 -4.83 7.73
CA GLY A 132 21.70 -5.80 7.74
C GLY A 132 21.28 -7.23 8.09
N GLY A 133 20.00 -7.56 8.00
CA GLY A 133 19.44 -8.88 8.32
C GLY A 133 19.12 -9.08 9.80
N LEU A 134 19.03 -8.02 10.58
CA LEU A 134 18.66 -8.07 12.01
C LEU A 134 17.21 -8.53 12.22
N HIS A 135 16.30 -8.06 11.35
CA HIS A 135 14.88 -8.35 11.43
C HIS A 135 14.38 -9.20 10.27
N ARG A 136 13.19 -9.77 10.44
CA ARG A 136 12.52 -10.54 9.39
C ARG A 136 12.07 -9.61 8.26
N ALA A 137 12.25 -10.06 7.02
CA ALA A 137 11.91 -9.28 5.82
C ALA A 137 10.41 -8.89 5.74
N ASP A 138 9.51 -9.73 6.27
CA ASP A 138 8.07 -9.43 6.35
C ASP A 138 7.77 -8.27 7.31
N TYR A 139 8.52 -8.11 8.40
CA TYR A 139 8.41 -6.99 9.33
C TYR A 139 8.88 -5.67 8.68
N VAL A 140 10.02 -5.72 7.98
CA VAL A 140 10.54 -4.56 7.24
C VAL A 140 9.52 -4.11 6.18
N LEU A 141 8.94 -5.06 5.43
CA LEU A 141 7.89 -4.78 4.44
C LEU A 141 6.66 -4.12 5.09
N PHE A 142 6.24 -4.63 6.25
CA PHE A 142 5.11 -4.09 7.00
C PHE A 142 5.34 -2.62 7.39
N GLU A 143 6.52 -2.30 7.94
CA GLU A 143 6.89 -0.92 8.32
C GLU A 143 6.93 0.02 7.11
N VAL A 144 7.51 -0.42 5.98
CA VAL A 144 7.55 0.38 4.75
C VAL A 144 6.17 0.73 4.23
N VAL A 145 5.28 -0.28 4.15
CA VAL A 145 3.92 -0.05 3.63
C VAL A 145 3.09 0.78 4.60
N SER A 146 3.25 0.56 5.91
CA SER A 146 2.62 1.38 6.94
C SER A 146 3.08 2.84 6.87
N ALA A 147 4.37 3.07 6.69
CA ALA A 147 4.95 4.41 6.52
C ALA A 147 4.41 5.07 5.25
N PHE A 148 4.45 4.37 4.12
CA PHE A 148 3.97 4.87 2.83
C PHE A 148 2.47 5.20 2.84
N ALA A 149 1.67 4.31 3.38
CA ALA A 149 0.21 4.51 3.48
C ALA A 149 -0.17 5.45 4.63
N THR A 150 0.81 5.94 5.41
CA THR A 150 0.60 6.81 6.58
C THR A 150 -0.39 6.23 7.60
N VAL A 151 -0.32 4.92 7.82
CA VAL A 151 -1.23 4.20 8.73
C VAL A 151 -0.81 4.38 10.18
N GLY A 152 0.49 4.25 10.47
CA GLY A 152 1.04 4.38 11.81
C GLY A 152 1.08 3.08 12.62
N LEU A 153 0.77 1.95 11.99
CA LEU A 153 0.96 0.63 12.59
C LEU A 153 2.44 0.23 12.49
N GLY A 154 3.02 -0.29 13.54
CA GLY A 154 4.41 -0.77 13.57
C GLY A 154 4.53 -2.09 14.31
N VAL A 155 5.51 -2.89 13.90
CA VAL A 155 5.87 -4.17 14.53
C VAL A 155 6.93 -3.95 15.62
N GLY A 156 7.31 -2.67 15.87
CA GLY A 156 8.22 -2.31 16.94
C GLY A 156 9.71 -2.37 16.58
N ILE A 157 10.07 -2.59 15.32
CA ILE A 157 11.48 -2.67 14.86
C ILE A 157 12.11 -1.31 14.55
N THR A 158 11.31 -0.27 14.39
CA THR A 158 11.78 1.08 14.02
C THR A 158 12.82 1.68 14.99
N PRO A 159 12.74 1.49 16.33
CA PRO A 159 13.73 2.01 17.26
C PRO A 159 15.14 1.44 17.04
N ASP A 160 15.24 0.18 16.59
CA ASP A 160 16.50 -0.55 16.45
C ASP A 160 17.29 -0.12 15.20
N TRP A 161 16.62 0.58 14.27
CA TRP A 161 17.30 1.04 13.07
C TRP A 161 18.21 2.25 13.32
N ASN A 162 19.24 2.31 12.50
CA ASN A 162 20.14 3.44 12.46
C ASN A 162 19.45 4.72 11.92
N ASP A 163 20.10 5.87 12.04
CA ASP A 163 19.54 7.16 11.61
C ASP A 163 19.20 7.19 10.11
N TRP A 164 19.95 6.48 9.27
CA TRP A 164 19.68 6.36 7.84
C TRP A 164 18.37 5.60 7.56
N GLY A 165 18.13 4.51 8.27
CA GLY A 165 16.86 3.78 8.16
C GLY A 165 15.66 4.64 8.57
N LYS A 166 15.79 5.37 9.69
CA LYS A 166 14.77 6.31 10.14
C LYS A 166 14.52 7.43 9.13
N LEU A 167 15.59 7.97 8.51
CA LEU A 167 15.46 8.99 7.46
C LEU A 167 14.70 8.47 6.24
N ILE A 168 14.99 7.24 5.79
CA ILE A 168 14.27 6.61 4.67
C ILE A 168 12.77 6.48 4.99
N LEU A 169 12.43 6.07 6.22
CA LEU A 169 11.02 6.01 6.64
C LEU A 169 10.34 7.39 6.62
N VAL A 170 11.00 8.42 7.15
CA VAL A 170 10.46 9.80 7.16
C VAL A 170 10.20 10.27 5.74
N LEU A 171 11.14 10.05 4.81
CA LEU A 171 10.95 10.40 3.40
C LEU A 171 9.80 9.61 2.76
N THR A 172 9.66 8.34 3.13
CA THR A 172 8.58 7.48 2.64
C THR A 172 7.21 7.94 3.16
N MET A 173 7.11 8.32 4.44
CA MET A 173 5.90 8.90 5.03
C MET A 173 5.52 10.22 4.32
N TYR A 174 6.49 11.09 4.07
CA TYR A 174 6.27 12.36 3.41
C TYR A 174 5.80 12.18 1.96
N ALA A 175 6.47 11.31 1.19
CA ALA A 175 6.10 10.98 -0.18
C ALA A 175 4.69 10.36 -0.26
N GLY A 176 4.37 9.45 0.65
CA GLY A 176 3.04 8.83 0.74
C GLY A 176 1.93 9.82 1.08
N ARG A 177 2.23 10.85 1.87
CA ARG A 177 1.26 11.87 2.31
C ARG A 177 0.90 12.87 1.21
N ILE A 178 1.89 13.40 0.51
CA ILE A 178 1.70 14.38 -0.57
C ILE A 178 1.15 13.70 -1.84
N GLY A 179 1.47 12.42 -2.01
CA GLY A 179 1.27 11.66 -3.23
C GLY A 179 2.58 11.58 -4.03
N VAL A 180 3.03 10.36 -4.26
CA VAL A 180 4.35 10.09 -4.85
C VAL A 180 4.51 10.75 -6.21
N LEU A 181 3.45 10.77 -7.03
CA LEU A 181 3.51 11.41 -8.34
C LEU A 181 3.80 12.92 -8.22
N THR A 182 3.10 13.62 -7.32
CA THR A 182 3.32 15.05 -7.06
C THR A 182 4.72 15.28 -6.48
N PHE A 183 5.16 14.41 -5.57
CA PHE A 183 6.50 14.46 -4.99
C PHE A 183 7.58 14.30 -6.06
N VAL A 184 7.49 13.29 -6.91
CA VAL A 184 8.46 13.04 -7.99
C VAL A 184 8.44 14.19 -9.01
N LEU A 185 7.25 14.66 -9.43
CA LEU A 185 7.12 15.76 -10.38
C LEU A 185 7.67 17.09 -9.85
N SER A 186 7.71 17.30 -8.53
CA SER A 186 8.31 18.52 -7.96
C SER A 186 9.84 18.60 -8.17
N PHE A 187 10.50 17.47 -8.39
CA PHE A 187 11.94 17.42 -8.71
C PHE A 187 12.20 17.34 -10.23
N LEU A 188 11.21 16.92 -11.01
CA LEU A 188 11.34 16.83 -12.46
C LEU A 188 10.83 18.13 -13.10
N HIS A 189 11.74 18.84 -13.75
CA HIS A 189 11.36 20.00 -14.58
C HIS A 189 10.62 19.49 -15.80
N SER A 190 9.34 19.81 -15.91
CA SER A 190 8.55 19.47 -17.12
C SER A 190 9.10 20.28 -18.30
N LYS A 191 9.76 19.62 -19.24
CA LYS A 191 10.02 20.18 -20.55
C LYS A 191 8.83 19.88 -21.44
N ASP A 192 8.20 20.93 -21.97
CA ASP A 192 7.24 20.79 -23.05
C ASP A 192 7.97 20.25 -24.29
N ASP A 193 7.84 18.95 -24.53
CA ASP A 193 8.34 18.34 -25.75
C ASP A 193 7.49 18.82 -26.95
N LYS A 194 8.00 19.83 -27.65
CA LYS A 194 7.39 20.37 -28.87
C LYS A 194 7.50 19.43 -30.08
N ILE A 195 8.25 18.35 -29.97
CA ILE A 195 8.52 17.39 -31.08
C ILE A 195 7.78 16.08 -30.74
N ARG A 196 6.87 15.67 -31.63
CA ARG A 196 6.26 14.33 -31.56
C ARG A 196 7.03 13.41 -32.50
N TYR A 197 7.59 12.34 -31.93
CA TYR A 197 8.21 11.28 -32.72
C TYR A 197 7.15 10.38 -33.36
N PRO A 198 7.43 9.77 -34.54
CA PRO A 198 6.53 8.80 -35.14
C PRO A 198 6.29 7.62 -34.22
N SER A 199 5.04 7.14 -34.15
CA SER A 199 4.65 6.00 -33.33
C SER A 199 5.10 4.70 -34.00
N GLU A 200 5.77 3.83 -33.24
CA GLU A 200 6.13 2.47 -33.64
C GLU A 200 5.44 1.46 -32.75
N ASN A 201 4.95 0.37 -33.32
CA ASN A 201 4.29 -0.70 -32.57
C ASN A 201 5.33 -1.68 -32.05
N ILE A 202 5.47 -1.76 -30.72
CA ILE A 202 6.29 -2.75 -30.05
C ILE A 202 5.38 -3.90 -29.61
N MET A 203 5.75 -5.14 -29.92
CA MET A 203 5.05 -6.31 -29.42
C MET A 203 5.27 -6.42 -27.91
N ILE A 204 4.18 -6.37 -27.16
CA ILE A 204 4.15 -6.63 -25.72
C ILE A 204 3.51 -8.02 -25.58
N GLY A 205 4.23 -8.97 -24.99
CA GLY A 205 3.88 -10.39 -24.88
C GLY A 205 2.58 -10.71 -24.18
#